data_6f3157c45234cb0845329fd3a7064266
#
_entry.id   6f3157c45234cb0845329fd3a7064266
#
_cell.length_a   1.000
_cell.length_b   1.000
_cell.length_c   1.000
_cell.angle_alpha   90.00
_cell.angle_beta   90.00
_cell.angle_gamma   90.00
#
_symmetry.space_group_name_H-M   'P 1'
#
loop_
_entity.id
_entity.type
_entity.pdbx_description
1 polymer ?
#
loop_
_entity_poly.entity_id
_entity_poly.type
_entity_poly.pdbx_seq_one_letter_code
_entity_poly.pdbx_strand_id
1 'polypeptide(L)'
;FCTYCIVPYVRGREVSRDMQNVLDEVKKCVENGYKEITLLGQNVNSYGNDVADEKVNFANLLREIDKIDDDFRVRFMTSHPKDLNDDIIDAMATSKHVCHNLHLPIQAGSDKVLANMNRRYDSAHYLQIIEKLRERMPDIGITTDIMVGFPTETEEDFQDTLEIVKKVRYSNAFTFIYSPRKGTPAAKMEQIPYAVKQERIARLIKLQNSITKEISKTYIGGVYRVLCEDVAPKLDGMVCGREDGGRLVTFQGSKDDIGKFFDVRITESKSASLFGHKEKK
;
A
#
# COMPACT_ATOMS: atom_id res chain seq x y z
N PHE A 1 -14.98 15.12 0.48
CA PHE A 1 -14.15 14.66 1.62
C PHE A 1 -14.90 13.61 2.41
N CYS A 2 -14.17 12.65 3.00
CA CYS A 2 -14.76 11.59 3.80
C CYS A 2 -15.36 12.14 5.10
N THR A 3 -16.50 11.58 5.53
CA THR A 3 -17.27 12.08 6.69
C THR A 3 -16.54 11.99 8.03
N TYR A 4 -15.48 11.20 8.12
CA TYR A 4 -14.67 10.99 9.32
C TYR A 4 -13.28 11.68 9.28
N CYS A 5 -12.92 12.31 8.17
CA CYS A 5 -11.57 12.84 7.98
C CYS A 5 -11.45 14.27 8.47
N ILE A 6 -10.46 14.52 9.34
CA ILE A 6 -10.14 15.87 9.83
C ILE A 6 -9.16 16.62 8.91
N VAL A 7 -8.47 15.92 8.02
CA VAL A 7 -7.40 16.48 7.19
C VAL A 7 -7.81 17.70 6.39
N PRO A 8 -9.00 17.74 5.72
CA PRO A 8 -9.41 18.91 4.97
C PRO A 8 -9.54 20.19 5.81
N TYR A 9 -9.82 20.03 7.10
CA TYR A 9 -9.97 21.16 8.04
C TYR A 9 -8.63 21.70 8.55
N VAL A 10 -7.57 20.89 8.48
CA VAL A 10 -6.25 21.26 9.04
C VAL A 10 -5.18 21.50 7.98
N ARG A 11 -5.33 20.92 6.76
CA ARG A 11 -4.37 21.08 5.67
C ARG A 11 -4.91 21.76 4.42
N GLY A 12 -6.25 21.96 4.33
CA GLY A 12 -6.88 22.52 3.16
C GLY A 12 -6.95 21.55 1.97
N ARG A 13 -7.00 22.12 0.75
CA ARG A 13 -7.01 21.34 -0.49
C ARG A 13 -5.60 20.88 -0.85
N GLU A 14 -5.51 19.74 -1.53
CA GLU A 14 -4.27 19.26 -2.13
C GLU A 14 -3.80 20.22 -3.24
N VAL A 15 -2.50 20.36 -3.37
CA VAL A 15 -1.83 21.14 -4.40
C VAL A 15 -0.71 20.31 -4.98
N SER A 16 -0.75 20.09 -6.29
CA SER A 16 0.28 19.35 -7.01
C SER A 16 1.56 20.19 -7.13
N ARG A 17 2.69 19.56 -6.84
CA ARG A 17 3.99 20.17 -7.08
C ARG A 17 4.28 20.17 -8.58
N ASP A 18 5.05 21.13 -9.03
CA ASP A 18 5.56 21.16 -10.40
C ASP A 18 6.30 19.86 -10.75
N MET A 19 6.01 19.27 -11.92
CA MET A 19 6.53 17.96 -12.32
C MET A 19 8.05 18.00 -12.48
N GLN A 20 8.60 19.07 -13.06
CA GLN A 20 10.04 19.18 -13.26
C GLN A 20 10.77 19.23 -11.92
N ASN A 21 10.25 19.95 -10.94
CA ASN A 21 10.83 20.01 -9.60
C ASN A 21 10.83 18.64 -8.91
N VAL A 22 9.78 17.82 -9.11
CA VAL A 22 9.73 16.44 -8.58
C VAL A 22 10.77 15.56 -9.27
N LEU A 23 10.88 15.65 -10.60
CA LEU A 23 11.86 14.89 -11.38
C LEU A 23 13.31 15.25 -11.02
N ASP A 24 13.59 16.54 -10.83
CA ASP A 24 14.92 17.01 -10.43
C ASP A 24 15.29 16.52 -9.03
N GLU A 25 14.33 16.47 -8.10
CA GLU A 25 14.53 15.90 -6.76
C GLU A 25 14.80 14.40 -6.82
N VAL A 26 14.04 13.64 -7.63
CA VAL A 26 14.27 12.21 -7.85
C VAL A 26 15.68 11.98 -8.42
N LYS A 27 16.08 12.69 -9.48
CA LYS A 27 17.43 12.60 -10.05
C LYS A 27 18.50 12.87 -9.02
N LYS A 28 18.37 13.93 -8.25
CA LYS A 28 19.31 14.29 -7.19
C LYS A 28 19.41 13.20 -6.12
N CYS A 29 18.30 12.55 -5.75
CA CYS A 29 18.32 11.42 -4.83
C CYS A 29 19.11 10.24 -5.43
N VAL A 30 18.88 9.91 -6.69
CA VAL A 30 19.58 8.83 -7.41
C VAL A 30 21.08 9.12 -7.49
N GLU A 31 21.47 10.32 -7.91
CA GLU A 31 22.87 10.80 -7.98
C GLU A 31 23.58 10.73 -6.61
N ASN A 32 22.85 10.94 -5.52
CA ASN A 32 23.36 10.78 -4.16
C ASN A 32 23.39 9.31 -3.67
N GLY A 33 23.05 8.35 -4.51
CA GLY A 33 23.17 6.92 -4.23
C GLY A 33 21.95 6.31 -3.51
N TYR A 34 20.85 7.04 -3.35
CA TYR A 34 19.62 6.46 -2.81
C TYR A 34 19.04 5.42 -3.76
N LYS A 35 18.73 4.23 -3.25
CA LYS A 35 18.26 3.08 -4.02
C LYS A 35 16.75 2.84 -3.94
N GLU A 36 16.06 3.53 -3.06
CA GLU A 36 14.59 3.54 -3.01
C GLU A 36 14.08 4.96 -2.80
N ILE A 37 13.10 5.35 -3.59
CA ILE A 37 12.42 6.64 -3.51
C ILE A 37 10.94 6.38 -3.31
N THR A 38 10.36 7.00 -2.27
CA THR A 38 8.92 6.90 -2.01
C THR A 38 8.24 8.22 -2.31
N LEU A 39 7.33 8.21 -3.30
CA LEU A 39 6.47 9.36 -3.59
C LEU A 39 5.35 9.42 -2.56
N LEU A 40 5.20 10.59 -1.94
CA LEU A 40 4.25 10.80 -0.85
C LEU A 40 3.26 11.92 -1.18
N GLY A 41 2.01 11.69 -0.80
CA GLY A 41 0.93 12.67 -0.89
C GLY A 41 -0.24 12.23 -0.01
N GLN A 42 -1.27 13.07 0.09
CA GLN A 42 -2.53 12.66 0.75
C GLN A 42 -3.36 11.72 -0.14
N ASN A 43 -3.23 11.87 -1.44
CA ASN A 43 -3.73 11.01 -2.49
C ASN A 43 -2.81 11.18 -3.71
N VAL A 44 -1.82 10.32 -3.86
CA VAL A 44 -0.82 10.46 -4.94
C VAL A 44 -1.43 10.28 -6.33
N ASN A 45 -2.51 9.50 -6.43
CA ASN A 45 -3.17 9.22 -7.70
C ASN A 45 -3.89 10.44 -8.28
N SER A 46 -4.21 11.44 -7.44
CA SER A 46 -4.82 12.69 -7.86
C SER A 46 -3.80 13.74 -8.33
N TYR A 47 -2.51 13.41 -8.33
CA TYR A 47 -1.47 14.33 -8.81
C TYR A 47 -1.78 14.82 -10.21
N GLY A 48 -1.76 16.15 -10.37
CA GLY A 48 -2.08 16.85 -11.61
C GLY A 48 -3.55 17.22 -11.78
N ASN A 49 -4.49 16.73 -10.97
CA ASN A 49 -5.92 17.04 -11.12
C ASN A 49 -6.25 18.52 -10.89
N ASP A 50 -5.37 19.28 -10.27
CA ASP A 50 -5.48 20.73 -10.03
C ASP A 50 -4.65 21.57 -11.02
N VAL A 51 -4.03 20.93 -12.01
CA VAL A 51 -3.20 21.56 -13.05
C VAL A 51 -3.94 21.58 -14.38
N ALA A 52 -3.85 22.67 -15.12
CA ALA A 52 -4.53 22.81 -16.40
C ALA A 52 -3.91 22.00 -17.55
N ASP A 53 -2.64 21.65 -17.45
CA ASP A 53 -1.95 20.82 -18.44
C ASP A 53 -2.26 19.34 -18.18
N GLU A 54 -3.04 18.71 -19.04
CA GLU A 54 -3.43 17.29 -18.96
C GLU A 54 -2.22 16.34 -19.02
N LYS A 55 -1.06 16.80 -19.50
CA LYS A 55 0.18 16.00 -19.47
C LYS A 55 0.76 15.88 -18.06
N VAL A 56 0.38 16.77 -17.16
CA VAL A 56 0.76 16.70 -15.75
C VAL A 56 -0.23 15.80 -15.02
N ASN A 57 0.10 14.54 -14.90
CA ASN A 57 -0.68 13.54 -14.16
C ASN A 57 0.25 12.47 -13.55
N PHE A 58 -0.28 11.63 -12.67
CA PHE A 58 0.53 10.67 -11.94
C PHE A 58 1.15 9.59 -12.84
N ALA A 59 0.41 9.09 -13.84
CA ALA A 59 0.93 8.08 -14.76
C ALA A 59 2.12 8.63 -15.58
N ASN A 60 2.00 9.87 -16.07
CA ASN A 60 3.10 10.50 -16.80
C ASN A 60 4.30 10.80 -15.90
N LEU A 61 4.07 11.19 -14.64
CA LEU A 61 5.17 11.35 -13.67
C LEU A 61 5.93 10.03 -13.49
N LEU A 62 5.24 8.90 -13.34
CA LEU A 62 5.89 7.58 -13.24
C LEU A 62 6.70 7.25 -14.50
N ARG A 63 6.14 7.51 -15.70
CA ARG A 63 6.83 7.30 -16.99
C ARG A 63 8.06 8.19 -17.16
N GLU A 64 8.01 9.44 -16.69
CA GLU A 64 9.17 10.33 -16.74
C GLU A 64 10.26 9.90 -15.76
N ILE A 65 9.90 9.44 -14.56
CA ILE A 65 10.85 8.84 -13.61
C ILE A 65 11.50 7.59 -14.20
N ASP A 66 10.74 6.77 -14.94
CA ASP A 66 11.22 5.53 -15.56
C ASP A 66 12.31 5.74 -16.62
N LYS A 67 12.44 6.96 -17.16
CA LYS A 67 13.52 7.33 -18.11
C LYS A 67 14.87 7.57 -17.44
N ILE A 68 14.93 7.64 -16.11
CA ILE A 68 16.20 7.82 -15.38
C ILE A 68 16.96 6.49 -15.45
N ASP A 69 18.18 6.56 -16.02
CA ASP A 69 18.99 5.37 -16.23
C ASP A 69 19.96 5.13 -15.05
N ASP A 70 19.45 4.47 -14.02
CA ASP A 70 20.21 4.02 -12.85
C ASP A 70 19.51 2.82 -12.21
N ASP A 71 20.17 2.17 -11.26
CA ASP A 71 19.64 1.04 -10.50
C ASP A 71 19.01 1.50 -9.17
N PHE A 72 17.73 1.84 -9.21
CA PHE A 72 16.91 2.25 -8.05
C PHE A 72 15.49 1.72 -8.21
N ARG A 73 14.66 1.88 -7.18
CA ARG A 73 13.23 1.56 -7.25
C ARG A 73 12.36 2.67 -6.68
N VAL A 74 11.11 2.70 -7.13
CA VAL A 74 10.11 3.69 -6.74
C VAL A 74 8.95 3.01 -6.06
N ARG A 75 8.54 3.53 -4.92
CA ARG A 75 7.29 3.24 -4.25
C ARG A 75 6.43 4.48 -4.17
N PHE A 76 5.17 4.30 -3.95
CA PHE A 76 4.28 5.40 -3.59
C PHE A 76 3.23 4.93 -2.59
N MET A 77 2.73 5.85 -1.80
CA MET A 77 1.77 5.55 -0.74
C MET A 77 0.54 6.46 -0.84
N THR A 78 -0.55 6.03 -0.18
CA THR A 78 -1.76 6.82 -0.06
C THR A 78 -2.51 6.98 -1.40
N SER A 79 -2.80 5.83 -2.03
CA SER A 79 -3.67 5.78 -3.21
C SER A 79 -5.15 5.78 -2.81
N HIS A 80 -6.00 6.29 -3.69
CA HIS A 80 -7.44 6.28 -3.49
C HIS A 80 -8.11 5.51 -4.65
N PRO A 81 -9.00 4.53 -4.38
CA PRO A 81 -9.62 3.70 -5.43
C PRO A 81 -10.30 4.51 -6.54
N LYS A 82 -10.94 5.62 -6.19
CA LYS A 82 -11.60 6.52 -7.15
C LYS A 82 -10.65 7.06 -8.23
N ASP A 83 -9.39 7.30 -7.90
CA ASP A 83 -8.42 7.98 -8.75
C ASP A 83 -7.38 7.03 -9.36
N LEU A 84 -7.51 5.70 -9.12
CA LEU A 84 -6.69 4.69 -9.75
C LEU A 84 -7.33 4.25 -11.07
N ASN A 85 -6.79 4.72 -12.17
CA ASN A 85 -7.25 4.43 -13.53
C ASN A 85 -6.31 3.47 -14.28
N ASP A 86 -6.74 3.02 -15.46
CA ASP A 86 -6.00 2.06 -16.28
C ASP A 86 -4.63 2.60 -16.72
N ASP A 87 -4.51 3.91 -16.94
CA ASP A 87 -3.26 4.55 -17.33
C ASP A 87 -2.18 4.49 -16.23
N ILE A 88 -2.59 4.64 -14.96
CA ILE A 88 -1.69 4.47 -13.80
C ILE A 88 -1.30 3.00 -13.66
N ILE A 89 -2.26 2.06 -13.81
CA ILE A 89 -1.99 0.62 -13.75
C ILE A 89 -1.00 0.22 -14.84
N ASP A 90 -1.17 0.74 -16.05
CA ASP A 90 -0.26 0.47 -17.16
C ASP A 90 1.13 1.06 -16.93
N ALA A 91 1.22 2.31 -16.44
CA ALA A 91 2.48 2.94 -16.08
C ALA A 91 3.24 2.14 -15.01
N MET A 92 2.53 1.59 -14.00
CA MET A 92 3.13 0.71 -13.00
C MET A 92 3.66 -0.59 -13.62
N ALA A 93 2.82 -1.26 -14.40
CA ALA A 93 3.11 -2.58 -14.96
C ALA A 93 4.24 -2.57 -16.00
N THR A 94 4.48 -1.44 -16.67
CA THR A 94 5.51 -1.31 -17.72
C THR A 94 6.80 -0.67 -17.22
N SER A 95 6.80 -0.11 -16.01
CA SER A 95 7.98 0.54 -15.44
C SER A 95 9.01 -0.48 -14.96
N LYS A 96 10.29 -0.17 -15.20
CA LYS A 96 11.43 -0.92 -14.65
C LYS A 96 11.78 -0.54 -13.20
N HIS A 97 11.26 0.59 -12.72
CA HIS A 97 11.59 1.13 -11.39
C HIS A 97 10.45 1.03 -10.39
N VAL A 98 9.18 1.11 -10.83
CA VAL A 98 8.03 1.08 -9.93
C VAL A 98 7.86 -0.32 -9.36
N CYS A 99 7.91 -0.44 -8.05
CA CYS A 99 7.67 -1.69 -7.34
C CYS A 99 6.24 -2.21 -7.56
N HIS A 100 6.08 -3.52 -7.73
CA HIS A 100 4.77 -4.18 -7.75
C HIS A 100 4.19 -4.23 -6.32
N ASN A 101 3.99 -3.06 -5.74
CA ASN A 101 3.42 -2.87 -4.40
C ASN A 101 2.47 -1.68 -4.41
N LEU A 102 1.24 -1.89 -3.95
CA LEU A 102 0.23 -0.84 -3.90
C LEU A 102 -0.50 -0.84 -2.56
N HIS A 103 -0.51 0.32 -1.90
CA HIS A 103 -1.39 0.56 -0.78
C HIS A 103 -2.68 1.21 -1.26
N LEU A 104 -3.79 0.45 -1.24
CA LEU A 104 -5.10 0.86 -1.74
C LEU A 104 -6.18 0.70 -0.67
N PRO A 105 -6.42 1.74 0.16
CA PRO A 105 -7.37 1.69 1.27
C PRO A 105 -8.82 1.48 0.82
N ILE A 106 -9.42 0.34 1.14
CA ILE A 106 -10.84 0.09 0.91
C ILE A 106 -11.72 0.74 1.98
N GLN A 107 -11.26 0.80 3.21
CA GLN A 107 -11.91 1.28 4.43
C GLN A 107 -13.02 0.37 4.97
N ALA A 108 -13.98 -0.09 4.15
CA ALA A 108 -15.04 -1.04 4.50
C ALA A 108 -15.44 -1.86 3.27
N GLY A 109 -16.05 -3.02 3.47
CA GLY A 109 -16.53 -3.87 2.38
C GLY A 109 -18.00 -3.67 2.03
N SER A 110 -18.79 -3.02 2.88
CA SER A 110 -20.21 -2.73 2.66
C SER A 110 -20.38 -1.41 1.89
N ASP A 111 -21.13 -1.45 0.79
CA ASP A 111 -21.44 -0.28 -0.03
C ASP A 111 -22.22 0.78 0.76
N LYS A 112 -23.11 0.36 1.66
CA LYS A 112 -23.82 1.25 2.58
C LYS A 112 -22.87 1.99 3.50
N VAL A 113 -21.89 1.30 4.08
CA VAL A 113 -20.88 1.94 4.95
C VAL A 113 -19.98 2.86 4.14
N LEU A 114 -19.53 2.46 2.95
CA LEU A 114 -18.75 3.29 2.03
C LEU A 114 -19.51 4.57 1.66
N ALA A 115 -20.80 4.48 1.36
CA ALA A 115 -21.65 5.65 1.08
C ALA A 115 -21.75 6.57 2.30
N ASN A 116 -21.95 6.04 3.50
CA ASN A 116 -22.00 6.81 4.75
C ASN A 116 -20.64 7.45 5.10
N MET A 117 -19.55 6.83 4.70
CA MET A 117 -18.20 7.40 4.76
C MET A 117 -17.97 8.50 3.71
N ASN A 118 -18.90 8.71 2.78
CA ASN A 118 -18.78 9.55 1.59
C ASN A 118 -17.62 9.09 0.68
N ARG A 119 -17.45 7.78 0.53
CA ARG A 119 -16.57 7.19 -0.49
C ARG A 119 -17.30 7.21 -1.83
N ARG A 120 -16.61 7.62 -2.90
CA ARG A 120 -17.18 7.74 -4.25
C ARG A 120 -16.84 6.52 -5.10
N TYR A 121 -16.87 5.34 -4.49
CA TYR A 121 -16.72 4.03 -5.11
C TYR A 121 -17.49 3.01 -4.26
N ASP A 122 -17.85 1.91 -4.87
CA ASP A 122 -18.45 0.74 -4.25
C ASP A 122 -17.49 -0.46 -4.24
N SER A 123 -17.92 -1.54 -3.63
CA SER A 123 -17.14 -2.78 -3.54
C SER A 123 -16.91 -3.43 -4.91
N ALA A 124 -17.86 -3.32 -5.83
CA ALA A 124 -17.76 -3.88 -7.17
C ALA A 124 -16.66 -3.14 -7.98
N HIS A 125 -16.67 -1.81 -7.97
CA HIS A 125 -15.62 -1.01 -8.60
C HIS A 125 -14.23 -1.30 -8.01
N TYR A 126 -14.15 -1.43 -6.69
CA TYR A 126 -12.90 -1.78 -6.03
C TYR A 126 -12.36 -3.14 -6.49
N LEU A 127 -13.24 -4.17 -6.57
CA LEU A 127 -12.84 -5.50 -7.03
C LEU A 127 -12.40 -5.51 -8.49
N GLN A 128 -13.03 -4.72 -9.37
CA GLN A 128 -12.59 -4.55 -10.76
C GLN A 128 -11.17 -3.96 -10.85
N ILE A 129 -10.85 -2.98 -10.00
CA ILE A 129 -9.48 -2.43 -9.92
C ILE A 129 -8.49 -3.53 -9.50
N ILE A 130 -8.82 -4.33 -8.49
CA ILE A 130 -7.96 -5.43 -8.02
C ILE A 130 -7.73 -6.47 -9.14
N GLU A 131 -8.76 -6.81 -9.90
CA GLU A 131 -8.68 -7.74 -11.02
C GLU A 131 -7.71 -7.21 -12.09
N LYS A 132 -7.89 -5.98 -12.55
CA LYS A 132 -7.00 -5.32 -13.52
C LYS A 132 -5.54 -5.24 -13.03
N LEU A 133 -5.33 -4.91 -11.76
CA LEU A 133 -3.98 -4.90 -11.17
C LEU A 133 -3.32 -6.27 -11.27
N ARG A 134 -4.05 -7.35 -10.94
CA ARG A 134 -3.52 -8.71 -10.98
C ARG A 134 -3.37 -9.29 -12.38
N GLU A 135 -4.20 -8.87 -13.32
CA GLU A 135 -4.01 -9.21 -14.74
C GLU A 135 -2.71 -8.63 -15.29
N ARG A 136 -2.40 -7.39 -14.94
CA ARG A 136 -1.19 -6.67 -15.40
C ARG A 136 0.06 -7.00 -14.59
N MET A 137 -0.09 -7.25 -13.30
CA MET A 137 0.98 -7.53 -12.34
C MET A 137 0.56 -8.68 -11.42
N PRO A 138 0.70 -9.97 -11.85
CA PRO A 138 0.23 -11.13 -11.08
C PRO A 138 0.87 -11.27 -9.69
N ASP A 139 2.06 -10.71 -9.52
CA ASP A 139 2.87 -10.74 -8.29
C ASP A 139 2.65 -9.53 -7.38
N ILE A 140 1.74 -8.61 -7.73
CA ILE A 140 1.56 -7.37 -6.98
C ILE A 140 1.19 -7.60 -5.51
N GLY A 141 1.95 -6.98 -4.62
CA GLY A 141 1.65 -6.90 -3.19
C GLY A 141 0.62 -5.80 -2.92
N ILE A 142 -0.62 -6.17 -2.58
CA ILE A 142 -1.68 -5.20 -2.27
C ILE A 142 -1.86 -5.12 -0.76
N THR A 143 -1.80 -3.90 -0.23
CA THR A 143 -2.10 -3.59 1.17
C THR A 143 -3.27 -2.61 1.25
N THR A 144 -3.94 -2.57 2.40
CA THR A 144 -5.14 -1.75 2.58
C THR A 144 -5.28 -1.25 4.01
N ASP A 145 -6.12 -0.22 4.18
CA ASP A 145 -6.69 0.18 5.48
C ASP A 145 -8.12 -0.31 5.57
N ILE A 146 -8.50 -0.86 6.73
CA ILE A 146 -9.87 -1.27 7.04
C ILE A 146 -10.25 -0.72 8.41
N MET A 147 -11.38 -0.04 8.45
CA MET A 147 -11.95 0.53 9.66
C MET A 147 -13.20 -0.25 10.07
N VAL A 148 -13.24 -0.76 11.30
CA VAL A 148 -14.43 -1.44 11.86
C VAL A 148 -15.17 -0.53 12.84
N GLY A 149 -16.47 -0.75 12.96
CA GLY A 149 -17.31 -0.03 13.90
C GLY A 149 -17.54 1.42 13.51
N PHE A 150 -17.54 1.72 12.22
CA PHE A 150 -18.01 3.00 11.71
C PHE A 150 -19.50 3.17 12.11
N PRO A 151 -19.96 4.38 12.50
CA PRO A 151 -21.36 4.62 12.79
C PRO A 151 -22.28 4.04 11.70
N THR A 152 -23.35 3.38 12.11
CA THR A 152 -24.31 2.66 11.22
C THR A 152 -23.88 1.28 10.69
N GLU A 153 -22.66 0.84 10.90
CA GLU A 153 -22.22 -0.50 10.49
C GLU A 153 -22.99 -1.57 11.25
N THR A 154 -23.75 -2.41 10.53
CA THR A 154 -24.43 -3.59 11.12
C THR A 154 -23.50 -4.80 11.14
N GLU A 155 -23.98 -5.94 11.64
CA GLU A 155 -23.18 -7.18 11.57
C GLU A 155 -23.09 -7.67 10.12
N GLU A 156 -24.14 -7.52 9.33
CA GLU A 156 -24.15 -7.85 7.89
C GLU A 156 -23.15 -7.00 7.14
N ASP A 157 -23.11 -5.68 7.38
CA ASP A 157 -22.13 -4.76 6.80
C ASP A 157 -20.67 -5.18 7.13
N PHE A 158 -20.46 -5.68 8.36
CA PHE A 158 -19.14 -6.21 8.76
C PHE A 158 -18.82 -7.54 8.08
N GLN A 159 -19.81 -8.43 7.87
CA GLN A 159 -19.60 -9.67 7.09
C GLN A 159 -19.19 -9.35 5.65
N ASP A 160 -19.80 -8.36 5.00
CA ASP A 160 -19.37 -7.90 3.66
C ASP A 160 -17.90 -7.50 3.66
N THR A 161 -17.42 -6.83 4.73
CA THR A 161 -16.02 -6.48 4.88
C THR A 161 -15.12 -7.73 4.97
N LEU A 162 -15.52 -8.75 5.72
CA LEU A 162 -14.79 -10.01 5.79
C LEU A 162 -14.77 -10.74 4.43
N GLU A 163 -15.86 -10.70 3.68
CA GLU A 163 -15.93 -11.32 2.34
C GLU A 163 -15.01 -10.62 1.34
N ILE A 164 -14.92 -9.29 1.36
CA ILE A 164 -13.93 -8.56 0.55
C ILE A 164 -12.50 -8.97 0.90
N VAL A 165 -12.17 -9.08 2.18
CA VAL A 165 -10.82 -9.52 2.63
C VAL A 165 -10.50 -10.92 2.13
N LYS A 166 -11.47 -11.85 2.15
CA LYS A 166 -11.32 -13.21 1.60
C LYS A 166 -11.11 -13.20 0.08
N LYS A 167 -11.86 -12.36 -0.65
CA LYS A 167 -11.77 -12.26 -2.12
C LYS A 167 -10.46 -11.60 -2.56
N VAL A 168 -10.12 -10.47 -1.96
CA VAL A 168 -8.94 -9.70 -2.34
C VAL A 168 -7.65 -10.36 -1.85
N ARG A 169 -7.65 -11.01 -0.68
CA ARG A 169 -6.45 -11.64 -0.11
C ARG A 169 -5.28 -10.67 -0.06
N TYR A 170 -5.43 -9.64 0.76
CA TYR A 170 -4.38 -8.62 0.94
C TYR A 170 -3.10 -9.24 1.48
N SER A 171 -1.95 -8.78 0.99
CA SER A 171 -0.64 -9.15 1.55
C SER A 171 -0.50 -8.68 2.99
N ASN A 172 -1.10 -7.54 3.32
CA ASN A 172 -1.28 -7.06 4.69
C ASN A 172 -2.47 -6.08 4.74
N ALA A 173 -3.09 -5.90 5.91
CA ALA A 173 -4.10 -4.88 6.16
C ALA A 173 -3.82 -4.16 7.49
N PHE A 174 -3.87 -2.83 7.44
CA PHE A 174 -3.86 -2.00 8.64
C PHE A 174 -5.30 -1.85 9.11
N THR A 175 -5.59 -2.37 10.30
CA THR A 175 -6.95 -2.45 10.82
C THR A 175 -7.15 -1.50 11.98
N PHE A 176 -8.24 -0.74 11.95
CA PHE A 176 -8.53 0.30 12.92
C PHE A 176 -9.95 0.17 13.47
N ILE A 177 -10.12 0.47 14.76
CA ILE A 177 -11.43 0.75 15.33
C ILE A 177 -11.75 2.22 15.05
N TYR A 178 -12.95 2.49 14.52
CA TYR A 178 -13.40 3.87 14.35
C TYR A 178 -13.36 4.64 15.67
N SER A 179 -12.70 5.78 15.65
CA SER A 179 -12.61 6.74 16.75
C SER A 179 -13.15 8.09 16.29
N PRO A 180 -14.20 8.64 16.97
CA PRO A 180 -14.78 9.91 16.58
C PRO A 180 -13.77 11.06 16.67
N ARG A 181 -13.69 11.86 15.62
CA ARG A 181 -12.86 13.07 15.55
C ARG A 181 -13.75 14.29 15.70
N LYS A 182 -13.52 15.09 16.73
CA LYS A 182 -14.30 16.33 16.98
C LYS A 182 -14.34 17.21 15.71
N GLY A 183 -15.52 17.65 15.35
CA GLY A 183 -15.73 18.51 14.18
C GLY A 183 -16.09 17.76 12.88
N THR A 184 -15.92 16.43 12.83
CA THR A 184 -16.31 15.65 11.66
C THR A 184 -17.80 15.27 11.68
N PRO A 185 -18.46 15.10 10.51
CA PRO A 185 -19.84 14.63 10.43
C PRO A 185 -20.05 13.30 11.15
N ALA A 186 -19.17 12.33 10.96
CA ALA A 186 -19.29 10.99 11.56
C ALA A 186 -19.23 11.01 13.10
N ALA A 187 -18.60 12.01 13.71
CA ALA A 187 -18.58 12.14 15.17
C ALA A 187 -19.95 12.50 15.77
N LYS A 188 -20.89 12.99 14.95
CA LYS A 188 -22.26 13.35 15.36
C LYS A 188 -23.24 12.20 15.19
N MET A 189 -22.85 11.13 14.52
CA MET A 189 -23.68 9.94 14.31
C MET A 189 -23.74 9.09 15.58
N GLU A 190 -24.78 8.24 15.68
CA GLU A 190 -24.90 7.26 16.75
C GLU A 190 -23.72 6.28 16.72
N GLN A 191 -23.03 6.15 17.85
CA GLN A 191 -21.80 5.36 17.96
C GLN A 191 -22.12 3.91 18.32
N ILE A 192 -21.42 2.98 17.69
CA ILE A 192 -21.48 1.56 17.99
C ILE A 192 -20.77 1.30 19.35
N PRO A 193 -21.34 0.44 20.22
CA PRO A 193 -20.70 0.07 21.48
C PRO A 193 -19.29 -0.46 21.29
N TYR A 194 -18.36 -0.04 22.16
CA TYR A 194 -16.95 -0.37 22.03
C TYR A 194 -16.68 -1.89 22.06
N ALA A 195 -17.43 -2.65 22.86
CA ALA A 195 -17.33 -4.11 22.92
C ALA A 195 -17.59 -4.79 21.55
N VAL A 196 -18.58 -4.29 20.80
CA VAL A 196 -18.89 -4.76 19.43
C VAL A 196 -17.71 -4.46 18.50
N LYS A 197 -17.15 -3.25 18.56
CA LYS A 197 -15.98 -2.86 17.77
C LYS A 197 -14.76 -3.75 18.06
N GLN A 198 -14.52 -4.06 19.34
CA GLN A 198 -13.42 -4.95 19.76
C GLN A 198 -13.60 -6.37 19.23
N GLU A 199 -14.80 -6.89 19.27
CA GLU A 199 -15.12 -8.23 18.77
C GLU A 199 -14.91 -8.29 17.24
N ARG A 200 -15.42 -7.31 16.49
CA ARG A 200 -15.25 -7.23 15.03
C ARG A 200 -13.79 -7.12 14.62
N ILE A 201 -13.00 -6.23 15.24
CA ILE A 201 -11.59 -6.08 14.88
C ILE A 201 -10.79 -7.36 15.18
N ALA A 202 -11.11 -8.09 16.25
CA ALA A 202 -10.45 -9.35 16.56
C ALA A 202 -10.71 -10.41 15.48
N ARG A 203 -11.95 -10.54 14.96
CA ARG A 203 -12.28 -11.43 13.84
C ARG A 203 -11.54 -11.02 12.55
N LEU A 204 -11.53 -9.73 12.24
CA LEU A 204 -10.84 -9.21 11.05
C LEU A 204 -9.34 -9.50 11.09
N ILE A 205 -8.68 -9.21 12.23
CA ILE A 205 -7.24 -9.48 12.42
C ILE A 205 -6.95 -10.98 12.28
N LYS A 206 -7.78 -11.84 12.88
CA LYS A 206 -7.61 -13.30 12.77
C LYS A 206 -7.67 -13.77 11.32
N LEU A 207 -8.66 -13.30 10.55
CA LEU A 207 -8.81 -13.61 9.13
C LEU A 207 -7.60 -13.13 8.33
N GLN A 208 -7.23 -11.85 8.46
CA GLN A 208 -6.12 -11.29 7.71
C GLN A 208 -4.78 -11.98 8.04
N ASN A 209 -4.52 -12.29 9.29
CA ASN A 209 -3.32 -13.01 9.70
C ASN A 209 -3.23 -14.40 9.06
N SER A 210 -4.37 -15.12 8.92
CA SER A 210 -4.40 -16.40 8.21
C SER A 210 -4.00 -16.22 6.75
N ILE A 211 -4.59 -15.24 6.06
CA ILE A 211 -4.30 -14.93 4.66
C ILE A 211 -2.84 -14.51 4.48
N THR A 212 -2.34 -13.62 5.33
CA THR A 212 -0.94 -13.17 5.30
C THR A 212 0.03 -14.34 5.44
N LYS A 213 -0.26 -15.28 6.35
CA LYS A 213 0.55 -16.49 6.55
C LYS A 213 0.51 -17.43 5.33
N GLU A 214 -0.65 -17.60 4.71
CA GLU A 214 -0.78 -18.40 3.49
C GLU A 214 0.03 -17.80 2.33
N ILE A 215 -0.12 -16.49 2.10
CA ILE A 215 0.64 -15.78 1.06
C ILE A 215 2.15 -15.86 1.35
N SER A 216 2.58 -15.68 2.61
CA SER A 216 4.01 -15.76 2.95
C SER A 216 4.63 -17.11 2.62
N LYS A 217 3.85 -18.20 2.73
CA LYS A 217 4.33 -19.54 2.36
C LYS A 217 4.58 -19.69 0.86
N THR A 218 3.87 -18.98 0.00
CA THR A 218 4.08 -19.07 -1.46
C THR A 218 5.42 -18.52 -1.91
N TYR A 219 6.09 -17.73 -1.07
CA TYR A 219 7.41 -17.20 -1.35
C TYR A 219 8.54 -18.22 -1.18
N ILE A 220 8.30 -19.31 -0.41
CA ILE A 220 9.33 -20.32 -0.11
C ILE A 220 9.79 -21.01 -1.40
N GLY A 221 11.11 -21.05 -1.61
CA GLY A 221 11.76 -21.59 -2.80
C GLY A 221 11.97 -20.58 -3.92
N GLY A 222 11.25 -19.43 -3.90
CA GLY A 222 11.45 -18.36 -4.86
C GLY A 222 12.71 -17.53 -4.57
N VAL A 223 13.21 -16.85 -5.60
CA VAL A 223 14.30 -15.87 -5.52
C VAL A 223 13.73 -14.49 -5.76
N TYR A 224 14.02 -13.56 -4.86
CA TYR A 224 13.49 -12.19 -4.90
C TYR A 224 14.61 -11.19 -4.77
N ARG A 225 14.49 -10.10 -5.53
CA ARG A 225 15.39 -8.96 -5.43
C ARG A 225 15.04 -8.14 -4.20
N VAL A 226 15.97 -8.04 -3.25
CA VAL A 226 15.79 -7.39 -1.95
C VAL A 226 16.77 -6.22 -1.84
N LEU A 227 16.26 -5.02 -1.52
CA LEU A 227 17.10 -3.92 -1.06
C LEU A 227 17.40 -4.12 0.43
N CYS A 228 18.69 -4.23 0.78
CA CYS A 228 19.11 -4.29 2.17
C CYS A 228 18.92 -2.90 2.81
N GLU A 229 18.07 -2.80 3.82
CA GLU A 229 17.69 -1.52 4.44
C GLU A 229 18.38 -1.29 5.78
N ASP A 230 18.56 -2.37 6.57
CA ASP A 230 19.14 -2.26 7.92
C ASP A 230 19.69 -3.61 8.42
N VAL A 231 20.38 -3.57 9.56
CA VAL A 231 20.69 -4.78 10.31
C VAL A 231 19.44 -5.36 10.96
N ALA A 232 19.31 -6.69 10.96
CA ALA A 232 18.14 -7.33 11.56
C ALA A 232 18.19 -7.19 13.10
N PRO A 233 17.17 -6.59 13.75
CA PRO A 233 17.16 -6.46 15.19
C PRO A 233 17.24 -7.83 15.90
N LYS A 234 18.12 -7.97 16.89
CA LYS A 234 18.25 -9.16 17.72
C LYS A 234 18.72 -10.43 16.99
N LEU A 235 19.29 -10.31 15.79
CA LEU A 235 19.82 -11.44 15.01
C LEU A 235 21.23 -11.08 14.53
N ASP A 236 22.23 -11.57 15.23
CA ASP A 236 23.63 -11.30 14.90
C ASP A 236 24.01 -11.87 13.52
N GLY A 237 24.74 -11.10 12.73
CA GLY A 237 25.15 -11.48 11.38
C GLY A 237 24.00 -11.50 10.36
N MET A 238 22.86 -10.93 10.68
CA MET A 238 21.71 -10.84 9.78
C MET A 238 21.39 -9.39 9.45
N VAL A 239 20.93 -9.18 8.22
CA VAL A 239 20.41 -7.91 7.71
C VAL A 239 18.97 -8.12 7.26
N CYS A 240 18.24 -7.03 7.08
CA CYS A 240 16.88 -7.08 6.58
C CYS A 240 16.63 -5.99 5.54
N GLY A 241 15.65 -6.25 4.71
CA GLY A 241 15.19 -5.32 3.68
C GLY A 241 13.89 -5.79 3.08
N ARG A 242 13.39 -5.10 2.07
CA ARG A 242 12.14 -5.49 1.40
C ARG A 242 12.38 -5.92 -0.03
N GLU A 243 11.60 -6.93 -0.45
CA GLU A 243 11.43 -7.25 -1.87
C GLU A 243 10.41 -6.29 -2.53
N ASP A 244 10.17 -6.40 -3.83
CA ASP A 244 9.33 -5.45 -4.57
C ASP A 244 7.88 -5.39 -4.06
N GLY A 245 7.28 -6.52 -3.71
CA GLY A 245 5.93 -6.59 -3.13
C GLY A 245 5.81 -6.01 -1.71
N GLY A 246 6.92 -5.54 -1.13
CA GLY A 246 6.97 -4.84 0.15
C GLY A 246 7.15 -5.73 1.38
N ARG A 247 7.37 -7.05 1.22
CA ARG A 247 7.59 -7.96 2.35
C ARG A 247 9.00 -7.84 2.90
N LEU A 248 9.09 -7.87 4.23
CA LEU A 248 10.36 -7.87 4.93
C LEU A 248 11.05 -9.23 4.76
N VAL A 249 12.27 -9.21 4.29
CA VAL A 249 13.15 -10.37 4.11
C VAL A 249 14.37 -10.21 5.00
N THR A 250 14.68 -11.24 5.80
CA THR A 250 15.86 -11.31 6.67
C THR A 250 16.83 -12.35 6.11
N PHE A 251 18.09 -11.99 5.96
CA PHE A 251 19.12 -12.85 5.38
C PHE A 251 20.50 -12.54 5.94
N GLN A 252 21.44 -13.44 5.74
CA GLN A 252 22.82 -13.28 6.24
C GLN A 252 23.51 -12.10 5.57
N GLY A 253 24.13 -11.23 6.37
CA GLY A 253 24.84 -10.04 5.88
C GLY A 253 25.46 -9.19 6.97
N SER A 254 26.04 -8.06 6.56
CA SER A 254 26.70 -7.09 7.43
C SER A 254 26.20 -5.66 7.16
N LYS A 255 26.65 -4.70 7.95
CA LYS A 255 26.35 -3.27 7.73
C LYS A 255 26.80 -2.76 6.36
N ASP A 256 27.83 -3.38 5.77
CA ASP A 256 28.35 -2.99 4.45
C ASP A 256 27.41 -3.37 3.30
N ASP A 257 26.39 -4.19 3.59
CA ASP A 257 25.35 -4.58 2.63
C ASP A 257 24.20 -3.56 2.53
N ILE A 258 24.08 -2.67 3.52
CA ILE A 258 22.99 -1.69 3.55
C ILE A 258 23.09 -0.77 2.32
N GLY A 259 21.93 -0.53 1.68
CA GLY A 259 21.80 0.25 0.45
C GLY A 259 22.11 -0.53 -0.83
N LYS A 260 22.34 -1.84 -0.75
CA LYS A 260 22.60 -2.69 -1.93
C LYS A 260 21.46 -3.65 -2.19
N PHE A 261 21.27 -3.98 -3.47
CA PHE A 261 20.34 -5.03 -3.90
C PHE A 261 20.99 -6.41 -3.88
N PHE A 262 20.23 -7.40 -3.44
CA PHE A 262 20.63 -8.79 -3.44
C PHE A 262 19.50 -9.68 -3.96
N ASP A 263 19.84 -10.70 -4.73
CA ASP A 263 18.94 -11.80 -5.02
C ASP A 263 18.96 -12.76 -3.83
N VAL A 264 17.80 -12.96 -3.20
CA VAL A 264 17.65 -13.76 -1.98
C VAL A 264 16.68 -14.89 -2.23
N ARG A 265 17.13 -16.14 -2.04
CA ARG A 265 16.27 -17.32 -2.05
C ARG A 265 15.59 -17.47 -0.70
N ILE A 266 14.26 -17.50 -0.72
CA ILE A 266 13.46 -17.64 0.49
C ILE A 266 13.41 -19.10 0.91
N THR A 267 13.76 -19.38 2.16
CA THR A 267 13.78 -20.73 2.74
C THR A 267 12.74 -20.95 3.82
N GLU A 268 12.32 -19.87 4.49
CA GLU A 268 11.35 -19.91 5.59
C GLU A 268 10.46 -18.68 5.60
N SER A 269 9.23 -18.83 6.07
CA SER A 269 8.29 -17.71 6.31
C SER A 269 7.72 -17.75 7.73
N LYS A 270 7.71 -16.60 8.42
CA LYS A 270 7.10 -16.42 9.74
C LYS A 270 6.11 -15.27 9.66
N SER A 271 4.81 -15.58 9.68
CA SER A 271 3.75 -14.55 9.51
C SER A 271 4.02 -13.64 8.30
N ALA A 272 4.35 -12.37 8.54
CA ALA A 272 4.61 -11.37 7.51
C ALA A 272 6.11 -11.22 7.13
N SER A 273 7.00 -11.98 7.76
CA SER A 273 8.45 -11.92 7.51
C SER A 273 8.94 -13.16 6.80
N LEU A 274 9.89 -12.98 5.90
CA LEU A 274 10.54 -14.00 5.12
C LEU A 274 12.00 -14.15 5.57
N PHE A 275 12.56 -15.36 5.47
CA PHE A 275 13.97 -15.65 5.75
C PHE A 275 14.58 -16.35 4.55
N GLY A 276 15.84 -16.05 4.27
CA GLY A 276 16.52 -16.62 3.13
C GLY A 276 18.03 -16.46 3.17
N HIS A 277 18.66 -16.77 2.06
CA HIS A 277 20.09 -16.57 1.85
C HIS A 277 20.35 -15.94 0.49
N LYS A 278 21.44 -15.18 0.40
CA LYS A 278 21.90 -14.60 -0.87
C LYS A 278 22.17 -15.71 -1.89
N GLU A 279 21.66 -15.57 -3.10
CA GLU A 279 22.07 -16.41 -4.21
C GLU A 279 23.55 -16.17 -4.54
N LYS A 280 24.24 -17.22 -4.84
CA LYS A 280 25.60 -17.10 -5.39
C LYS A 280 25.48 -16.70 -6.86
N LYS A 281 26.11 -15.58 -7.20
CA LYS A 281 26.31 -15.20 -8.60
C LYS A 281 27.21 -16.18 -9.34
#